data_639105a8d305bfb812dfb6010818e167
#
_entry.id   639105a8d305bfb812dfb6010818e167
#
_cell.length_a   1.000
_cell.length_b   1.000
_cell.length_c   1.000
_cell.angle_alpha   90.00
_cell.angle_beta   90.00
_cell.angle_gamma   90.00
#
_symmetry.space_group_name_H-M   'P 1'
#
loop_
_entity.id
_entity.type
_entity.pdbx_description
1 polymer ?
#
loop_
_entity_poly.entity_id
_entity_poly.type
_entity_poly.pdbx_seq_one_letter_code
_entity_poly.pdbx_strand_id
1 'polypeptide(L)'
;MRSFQHINAQSVTEACEALKAWNGRARLNAGGTDLLLSLKGDILPDYPEVVINVKNIPGIDYISEKKGVLEIGALARLSHVARSPLVRKWCPVLADAAYEVASPQIRNTATLGGNLCQDIRCWYYRYPRRLGGPLQCQRKGKGPCFAIKGDNRYHAVFGGKKCFAVCPSDTAVALAALNARIIIAGLGKERALSVSDFYHPLGNALHPGEMVTAVEIPKVTSKAHQKFLKFTLRKPIDFAIVSVATVFAAEIGVCTDARIALGALAAKPIRAFEAEQMLLGRAVDETVIEGAAEAALAGAKPLSMNGYKIDIAKSLIRRALAS
;
A
#
# COMPACT_ATOMS: atom_id res chain seq x y z
N MET A 1 -24.44 11.60 1.33
CA MET A 1 -23.20 12.29 1.71
C MET A 1 -23.60 13.50 2.54
N ARG A 2 -23.01 13.70 3.70
CA ARG A 2 -23.27 14.88 4.53
C ARG A 2 -22.57 16.11 3.92
N SER A 3 -23.00 17.30 4.29
CA SER A 3 -22.33 18.56 3.89
C SER A 3 -20.94 18.67 4.54
N PHE A 4 -20.04 19.34 3.86
CA PHE A 4 -18.70 19.72 4.34
C PHE A 4 -18.25 21.00 3.62
N GLN A 5 -17.33 21.71 4.22
CA GLN A 5 -16.64 22.82 3.55
C GLN A 5 -15.58 22.26 2.59
N HIS A 6 -15.34 23.00 1.49
CA HIS A 6 -14.33 22.63 0.51
C HIS A 6 -13.27 23.74 0.43
N ILE A 7 -12.00 23.36 0.64
CA ILE A 7 -10.84 24.25 0.55
C ILE A 7 -9.96 23.78 -0.62
N ASN A 8 -9.49 24.71 -1.45
CA ASN A 8 -8.52 24.46 -2.51
C ASN A 8 -7.15 24.95 -2.04
N ALA A 9 -6.30 24.04 -1.55
CA ALA A 9 -4.94 24.38 -1.17
C ALA A 9 -4.07 24.63 -2.40
N GLN A 10 -3.28 25.70 -2.38
CA GLN A 10 -2.35 26.10 -3.44
C GLN A 10 -0.90 25.71 -3.14
N SER A 11 -0.62 25.29 -1.90
CA SER A 11 0.69 24.80 -1.48
C SER A 11 0.60 23.68 -0.45
N VAL A 12 1.70 22.95 -0.27
CA VAL A 12 1.84 21.94 0.79
C VAL A 12 1.67 22.58 2.16
N THR A 13 2.24 23.76 2.37
CA THR A 13 2.14 24.51 3.63
C THR A 13 0.68 24.82 3.96
N GLU A 14 -0.06 25.39 3.01
CA GLU A 14 -1.49 25.70 3.20
C GLU A 14 -2.32 24.45 3.51
N ALA A 15 -2.06 23.34 2.83
CA ALA A 15 -2.73 22.07 3.12
C ALA A 15 -2.43 21.56 4.54
N CYS A 16 -1.18 21.66 4.99
CA CYS A 16 -0.76 21.27 6.34
C CYS A 16 -1.35 22.19 7.42
N GLU A 17 -1.39 23.50 7.17
CA GLU A 17 -2.03 24.48 8.06
C GLU A 17 -3.51 24.19 8.24
N ALA A 18 -4.23 23.98 7.13
CA ALA A 18 -5.64 23.64 7.16
C ALA A 18 -5.89 22.31 7.90
N LEU A 19 -5.09 21.27 7.64
CA LEU A 19 -5.17 19.99 8.38
C LEU A 19 -4.98 20.19 9.89
N LYS A 20 -4.00 21.01 10.30
CA LYS A 20 -3.72 21.28 11.70
C LYS A 20 -4.84 22.10 12.36
N ALA A 21 -5.31 23.14 11.70
CA ALA A 21 -6.38 24.02 12.20
C ALA A 21 -7.68 23.23 12.48
N TRP A 22 -8.01 22.28 11.62
CA TRP A 22 -9.21 21.45 11.76
C TRP A 22 -9.01 20.22 12.64
N ASN A 23 -7.81 19.95 13.14
CA ASN A 23 -7.47 18.96 14.16
C ASN A 23 -8.21 17.62 14.03
N GLY A 24 -8.00 16.91 12.93
CA GLY A 24 -8.62 15.60 12.64
C GLY A 24 -10.00 15.66 11.98
N ARG A 25 -10.65 16.83 11.90
CA ARG A 25 -11.94 17.05 11.25
C ARG A 25 -11.83 17.40 9.75
N ALA A 26 -10.62 17.45 9.23
CA ALA A 26 -10.36 17.63 7.79
C ALA A 26 -9.84 16.34 7.16
N ARG A 27 -10.05 16.21 5.84
CA ARG A 27 -9.46 15.14 5.01
C ARG A 27 -8.93 15.72 3.71
N LEU A 28 -7.75 15.23 3.28
CA LEU A 28 -7.20 15.56 1.98
C LEU A 28 -7.93 14.82 0.86
N ASN A 29 -8.18 15.52 -0.23
CA ASN A 29 -8.74 14.96 -1.45
C ASN A 29 -7.79 15.18 -2.63
N ALA A 30 -7.12 14.10 -3.05
CA ALA A 30 -6.36 14.03 -4.31
C ALA A 30 -7.27 13.48 -5.43
N GLY A 31 -7.06 12.23 -5.87
CA GLY A 31 -7.92 11.60 -6.87
C GLY A 31 -9.37 11.31 -6.42
N GLY A 32 -9.64 11.31 -5.13
CA GLY A 32 -10.98 11.10 -4.56
C GLY A 32 -11.55 9.69 -4.67
N THR A 33 -10.85 8.77 -5.33
CA THR A 33 -11.35 7.43 -5.67
C THR A 33 -11.60 6.51 -4.45
N ASP A 34 -11.05 6.84 -3.29
CA ASP A 34 -11.34 6.17 -2.02
C ASP A 34 -12.17 7.05 -1.08
N LEU A 35 -11.74 8.29 -0.85
CA LEU A 35 -12.38 9.19 0.10
C LEU A 35 -13.86 9.41 -0.22
N LEU A 36 -14.19 9.71 -1.46
CA LEU A 36 -15.57 9.99 -1.85
C LEU A 36 -16.50 8.78 -1.65
N LEU A 37 -16.02 7.56 -1.84
CA LEU A 37 -16.79 6.35 -1.54
C LEU A 37 -17.04 6.20 -0.04
N SER A 38 -16.05 6.51 0.79
CA SER A 38 -16.17 6.49 2.24
C SER A 38 -17.16 7.55 2.74
N LEU A 39 -17.14 8.75 2.16
CA LEU A 39 -18.09 9.83 2.47
C LEU A 39 -19.52 9.49 2.01
N LYS A 40 -19.70 8.93 0.81
CA LYS A 40 -21.00 8.48 0.30
C LYS A 40 -21.59 7.35 1.15
N GLY A 41 -20.74 6.43 1.62
CA GLY A 41 -21.14 5.34 2.50
C GLY A 41 -21.44 5.78 3.94
N ASP A 42 -20.99 6.97 4.32
CA ASP A 42 -21.03 7.49 5.69
C ASP A 42 -20.46 6.48 6.71
N ILE A 43 -19.26 5.95 6.35
CA ILE A 43 -18.61 4.85 7.09
C ILE A 43 -17.59 5.33 8.13
N LEU A 44 -17.11 6.56 7.99
CA LEU A 44 -16.05 7.09 8.84
C LEU A 44 -16.55 7.27 10.27
N PRO A 45 -15.71 6.99 11.29
CA PRO A 45 -16.08 7.23 12.69
C PRO A 45 -16.36 8.72 12.92
N ASP A 46 -15.47 9.56 12.40
CA ASP A 46 -15.59 11.01 12.43
C ASP A 46 -15.73 11.52 10.98
N TYR A 47 -16.93 11.99 10.65
CA TYR A 47 -17.20 12.54 9.34
C TYR A 47 -16.50 13.91 9.22
N PRO A 48 -15.73 14.17 8.16
CA PRO A 48 -15.01 15.43 8.06
C PRO A 48 -15.95 16.63 7.88
N GLU A 49 -15.62 17.71 8.56
CA GLU A 49 -16.25 19.01 8.37
C GLU A 49 -15.66 19.74 7.17
N VAL A 50 -14.41 19.39 6.81
CA VAL A 50 -13.67 20.01 5.71
C VAL A 50 -13.01 18.96 4.83
N VAL A 51 -13.12 19.16 3.51
CA VAL A 51 -12.37 18.44 2.49
C VAL A 51 -11.41 19.41 1.80
N ILE A 52 -10.12 19.14 1.93
CA ILE A 52 -9.04 19.96 1.38
C ILE A 52 -8.61 19.34 0.05
N ASN A 53 -8.90 20.03 -1.05
CA ASN A 53 -8.45 19.63 -2.37
C ASN A 53 -6.97 19.98 -2.54
N VAL A 54 -6.14 18.98 -2.83
CA VAL A 54 -4.69 19.12 -3.04
C VAL A 54 -4.27 18.96 -4.50
N LYS A 55 -5.20 18.69 -5.40
CA LYS A 55 -4.90 18.42 -6.82
C LYS A 55 -4.23 19.59 -7.55
N ASN A 56 -4.43 20.80 -7.06
CA ASN A 56 -3.92 22.02 -7.67
C ASN A 56 -2.57 22.48 -7.08
N ILE A 57 -2.03 21.76 -6.11
CA ILE A 57 -0.70 22.04 -5.57
C ILE A 57 0.34 21.74 -6.65
N PRO A 58 1.07 22.75 -7.13
CA PRO A 58 2.08 22.55 -8.18
C PRO A 58 3.30 21.80 -7.63
N GLY A 59 4.02 21.12 -8.52
CA GLY A 59 5.34 20.59 -8.24
C GLY A 59 5.39 19.33 -7.34
N ILE A 60 4.27 18.64 -7.12
CA ILE A 60 4.23 17.35 -6.41
C ILE A 60 3.56 16.23 -7.22
N ASP A 61 3.51 16.36 -8.55
CA ASP A 61 3.02 15.34 -9.50
C ASP A 61 4.11 14.81 -10.44
N TYR A 62 5.37 15.10 -10.14
CA TYR A 62 6.55 14.78 -10.94
C TYR A 62 7.03 13.33 -10.79
N ILE A 63 7.84 12.89 -11.75
CA ILE A 63 8.68 11.69 -11.68
C ILE A 63 10.07 12.11 -12.16
N SER A 64 11.07 12.06 -11.27
CA SER A 64 12.43 12.52 -11.59
C SER A 64 13.50 11.66 -10.94
N GLU A 65 14.65 11.60 -11.57
CA GLU A 65 15.86 11.00 -11.00
C GLU A 65 16.82 12.11 -10.58
N LYS A 66 17.28 12.03 -9.31
CA LYS A 66 18.27 12.97 -8.78
C LYS A 66 19.28 12.20 -7.93
N LYS A 67 20.57 12.35 -8.23
CA LYS A 67 21.69 11.79 -7.44
C LYS A 67 21.54 10.28 -7.14
N GLY A 68 21.03 9.49 -8.09
CA GLY A 68 20.88 8.05 -7.91
C GLY A 68 19.65 7.62 -7.11
N VAL A 69 18.69 8.52 -6.91
CA VAL A 69 17.38 8.25 -6.28
C VAL A 69 16.29 8.59 -7.29
N LEU A 70 15.34 7.69 -7.49
CA LEU A 70 14.11 7.98 -8.21
C LEU A 70 13.10 8.55 -7.23
N GLU A 71 12.67 9.77 -7.50
CA GLU A 71 11.69 10.48 -6.69
C GLU A 71 10.37 10.64 -7.46
N ILE A 72 9.26 10.27 -6.82
CA ILE A 72 7.91 10.33 -7.39
C ILE A 72 7.04 11.16 -6.46
N GLY A 73 6.52 12.28 -6.95
CA GLY A 73 5.62 13.15 -6.22
C GLY A 73 4.28 12.46 -5.88
N ALA A 74 3.72 12.81 -4.73
CA ALA A 74 2.51 12.16 -4.19
C ALA A 74 1.27 12.32 -5.09
N LEU A 75 1.21 13.38 -5.91
CA LEU A 75 0.12 13.61 -6.86
C LEU A 75 0.35 12.97 -8.23
N ALA A 76 1.49 12.31 -8.48
CA ALA A 76 1.70 11.52 -9.68
C ALA A 76 0.58 10.49 -9.83
N ARG A 77 -0.14 10.53 -10.98
CA ARG A 77 -1.24 9.61 -11.25
C ARG A 77 -0.72 8.18 -11.42
N LEU A 78 -1.45 7.19 -10.94
CA LEU A 78 -1.06 5.78 -11.08
C LEU A 78 -0.88 5.37 -12.54
N SER A 79 -1.68 5.91 -13.47
CA SER A 79 -1.50 5.70 -14.91
C SER A 79 -0.19 6.28 -15.44
N HIS A 80 0.28 7.41 -14.88
CA HIS A 80 1.57 8.01 -15.22
C HIS A 80 2.73 7.15 -14.65
N VAL A 81 2.66 6.75 -13.38
CA VAL A 81 3.64 5.85 -12.76
C VAL A 81 3.76 4.54 -13.56
N ALA A 82 2.64 3.91 -13.93
CA ALA A 82 2.62 2.65 -14.67
C ALA A 82 3.23 2.74 -16.09
N ARG A 83 3.15 3.91 -16.75
CA ARG A 83 3.61 4.12 -18.13
C ARG A 83 4.94 4.85 -18.24
N SER A 84 5.44 5.44 -17.17
CA SER A 84 6.67 6.23 -17.17
C SER A 84 7.86 5.39 -17.64
N PRO A 85 8.58 5.80 -18.71
CA PRO A 85 9.79 5.11 -19.14
C PRO A 85 10.86 5.07 -18.03
N LEU A 86 10.93 6.12 -17.21
CA LEU A 86 11.88 6.21 -16.10
C LEU A 86 11.56 5.18 -15.01
N VAL A 87 10.28 5.08 -14.61
CA VAL A 87 9.84 4.07 -13.62
C VAL A 87 10.06 2.66 -14.16
N ARG A 88 9.69 2.39 -15.43
CA ARG A 88 9.90 1.08 -16.05
C ARG A 88 11.37 0.68 -16.17
N LYS A 89 12.24 1.65 -16.36
CA LYS A 89 13.70 1.41 -16.41
C LYS A 89 14.28 1.13 -15.02
N TRP A 90 13.82 1.82 -13.99
CA TRP A 90 14.40 1.78 -12.63
C TRP A 90 13.76 0.74 -11.73
N CYS A 91 12.44 0.67 -11.75
CA CYS A 91 11.65 -0.15 -10.85
C CYS A 91 10.40 -0.70 -11.57
N PRO A 92 10.58 -1.59 -12.55
CA PRO A 92 9.45 -2.20 -13.27
C PRO A 92 8.43 -2.84 -12.34
N VAL A 93 8.83 -3.40 -11.20
CA VAL A 93 7.93 -3.94 -10.17
C VAL A 93 6.91 -2.90 -9.68
N LEU A 94 7.29 -1.62 -9.57
CA LEU A 94 6.36 -0.54 -9.21
C LEU A 94 5.44 -0.16 -10.37
N ALA A 95 5.96 -0.13 -11.60
CA ALA A 95 5.15 0.13 -12.78
C ALA A 95 4.05 -0.92 -12.95
N ASP A 96 4.40 -2.20 -12.76
CA ASP A 96 3.46 -3.32 -12.84
C ASP A 96 2.45 -3.30 -11.69
N ALA A 97 2.91 -3.03 -10.46
CA ALA A 97 2.00 -2.86 -9.33
C ALA A 97 1.00 -1.72 -9.56
N ALA A 98 1.45 -0.57 -10.08
CA ALA A 98 0.57 0.54 -10.42
C ALA A 98 -0.39 0.21 -11.56
N TYR A 99 0.03 -0.58 -12.55
CA TYR A 99 -0.81 -1.06 -13.65
C TYR A 99 -1.92 -2.01 -13.17
N GLU A 100 -1.65 -2.85 -12.18
CA GLU A 100 -2.61 -3.81 -11.60
C GLU A 100 -3.61 -3.16 -10.62
N VAL A 101 -3.50 -1.86 -10.33
CA VAL A 101 -4.48 -1.17 -9.48
C VAL A 101 -5.76 -0.91 -10.27
N ALA A 102 -6.88 -1.49 -9.83
CA ALA A 102 -8.24 -1.19 -10.29
C ALA A 102 -8.39 -1.08 -11.83
N SER A 103 -9.29 -0.21 -12.31
CA SER A 103 -9.52 0.03 -13.74
C SER A 103 -8.66 1.20 -14.28
N PRO A 104 -8.48 1.31 -15.62
CA PRO A 104 -7.80 2.45 -16.24
C PRO A 104 -8.40 3.80 -15.81
N GLN A 105 -9.72 3.90 -15.69
CA GLN A 105 -10.43 5.12 -15.26
C GLN A 105 -10.02 5.54 -13.85
N ILE A 106 -9.93 4.57 -12.95
CA ILE A 106 -9.47 4.81 -11.57
C ILE A 106 -8.01 5.26 -11.58
N ARG A 107 -7.12 4.58 -12.31
CA ARG A 107 -5.69 4.92 -12.37
C ARG A 107 -5.42 6.30 -12.98
N ASN A 108 -6.27 6.76 -13.91
CA ASN A 108 -6.17 8.09 -14.52
C ASN A 108 -6.49 9.23 -13.54
N THR A 109 -7.10 8.91 -12.41
CA THR A 109 -7.50 9.89 -11.38
C THR A 109 -6.78 9.67 -10.06
N ALA A 110 -6.59 8.40 -9.66
CA ALA A 110 -5.90 8.02 -8.43
C ALA A 110 -4.41 8.40 -8.49
N THR A 111 -3.88 8.88 -7.37
CA THR A 111 -2.49 9.30 -7.22
C THR A 111 -1.68 8.33 -6.37
N LEU A 112 -0.36 8.36 -6.46
CA LEU A 112 0.53 7.50 -5.68
C LEU A 112 0.32 7.72 -4.17
N GLY A 113 0.37 8.97 -3.71
CA GLY A 113 0.12 9.31 -2.30
C GLY A 113 -1.27 8.90 -1.83
N GLY A 114 -2.30 9.13 -2.68
CA GLY A 114 -3.67 8.67 -2.39
C GLY A 114 -3.78 7.14 -2.31
N ASN A 115 -3.04 6.40 -3.13
CA ASN A 115 -2.99 4.94 -3.07
C ASN A 115 -2.32 4.45 -1.78
N LEU A 116 -1.25 5.11 -1.32
CA LEU A 116 -0.59 4.79 -0.06
C LEU A 116 -1.48 5.11 1.15
N CYS A 117 -2.22 6.22 1.11
CA CYS A 117 -3.07 6.69 2.21
C CYS A 117 -4.50 6.13 2.17
N GLN A 118 -4.87 5.31 1.19
CA GLN A 118 -6.23 4.78 1.08
C GLN A 118 -6.60 3.93 2.29
N ASP A 119 -7.88 3.95 2.65
CA ASP A 119 -8.38 3.19 3.78
C ASP A 119 -8.63 1.71 3.42
N ILE A 120 -8.66 0.87 4.45
CA ILE A 120 -8.86 -0.58 4.34
C ILE A 120 -10.18 -0.95 3.63
N ARG A 121 -10.26 -2.21 3.15
CA ARG A 121 -11.43 -2.74 2.43
C ARG A 121 -12.25 -3.75 3.23
N CYS A 122 -12.06 -3.79 4.56
CA CYS A 122 -12.86 -4.63 5.44
C CYS A 122 -14.35 -4.25 5.33
N TRP A 123 -15.20 -5.19 4.98
CA TRP A 123 -16.64 -4.97 4.82
C TRP A 123 -17.35 -4.60 6.12
N TYR A 124 -16.89 -5.07 7.28
CA TYR A 124 -17.40 -4.66 8.59
C TYR A 124 -17.11 -3.18 8.88
N TYR A 125 -15.88 -2.74 8.58
CA TYR A 125 -15.51 -1.33 8.71
C TYR A 125 -16.28 -0.45 7.71
N ARG A 126 -16.44 -0.92 6.46
CA ARG A 126 -17.12 -0.19 5.39
C ARG A 126 -18.63 -0.42 5.32
N TYR A 127 -19.21 -1.05 6.34
CA TYR A 127 -20.65 -1.28 6.36
C TYR A 127 -21.40 0.07 6.40
N PRO A 128 -22.19 0.39 5.37
CA PRO A 128 -22.67 1.74 5.18
C PRO A 128 -23.87 2.07 6.05
N ARG A 129 -24.03 3.35 6.38
CA ARG A 129 -25.14 3.85 7.21
C ARG A 129 -26.51 3.44 6.66
N ARG A 130 -26.71 3.53 5.37
CA ARG A 130 -28.00 3.18 4.71
C ARG A 130 -28.43 1.72 4.89
N LEU A 131 -27.51 0.85 5.31
CA LEU A 131 -27.77 -0.56 5.58
C LEU A 131 -27.72 -0.88 7.09
N GLY A 132 -27.89 0.12 7.95
CA GLY A 132 -27.83 -0.05 9.41
C GLY A 132 -26.44 0.16 10.04
N GLY A 133 -25.44 0.60 9.26
CA GLY A 133 -24.14 0.97 9.80
C GLY A 133 -24.10 2.40 10.37
N PRO A 134 -22.91 2.90 10.70
CA PRO A 134 -21.65 2.18 10.70
C PRO A 134 -21.51 1.20 11.87
N LEU A 135 -20.96 0.00 11.59
CA LEU A 135 -20.64 -0.93 12.67
C LEU A 135 -19.45 -0.40 13.49
N GLN A 136 -19.57 -0.47 14.80
CA GLN A 136 -18.50 -0.10 15.71
C GLN A 136 -17.46 -1.23 15.78
N CYS A 137 -16.19 -0.92 15.59
CA CYS A 137 -15.10 -1.87 15.64
C CYS A 137 -13.83 -1.21 16.18
N GLN A 138 -12.77 -1.99 16.45
CA GLN A 138 -11.50 -1.49 16.98
C GLN A 138 -10.93 -0.31 16.18
N ARG A 139 -11.03 -0.36 14.84
CA ARG A 139 -10.55 0.73 13.97
C ARG A 139 -11.40 2.01 14.05
N LYS A 140 -12.62 1.91 14.57
CA LYS A 140 -13.50 3.06 14.86
C LYS A 140 -13.46 3.47 16.35
N GLY A 141 -12.42 3.04 17.06
CA GLY A 141 -12.17 3.43 18.44
C GLY A 141 -12.83 2.55 19.51
N LYS A 142 -13.83 1.73 19.17
CA LYS A 142 -14.52 0.86 20.14
C LYS A 142 -15.18 -0.36 19.48
N GLY A 143 -15.45 -1.39 20.25
CA GLY A 143 -16.12 -2.61 19.80
C GLY A 143 -15.15 -3.72 19.39
N PRO A 144 -15.67 -4.93 19.11
CA PRO A 144 -14.86 -6.08 18.72
C PRO A 144 -14.43 -5.99 17.25
N CYS A 145 -13.43 -6.79 16.88
CA CYS A 145 -13.16 -7.07 15.47
C CYS A 145 -14.09 -8.19 14.99
N PHE A 146 -15.09 -7.86 14.18
CA PHE A 146 -16.08 -8.82 13.69
C PHE A 146 -15.50 -9.90 12.79
N ALA A 147 -14.32 -9.67 12.18
CA ALA A 147 -13.65 -10.68 11.36
C ALA A 147 -13.23 -11.92 12.15
N ILE A 148 -13.02 -11.83 13.46
CA ILE A 148 -12.54 -12.98 14.28
C ILE A 148 -13.54 -14.14 14.24
N LYS A 149 -14.83 -13.85 14.40
CA LYS A 149 -15.91 -14.85 14.46
C LYS A 149 -16.80 -14.85 13.21
N GLY A 150 -16.68 -13.85 12.35
CA GLY A 150 -17.49 -13.70 11.14
C GLY A 150 -16.75 -14.11 9.87
N ASP A 151 -17.25 -13.68 8.72
CA ASP A 151 -16.60 -13.93 7.44
C ASP A 151 -15.27 -13.18 7.36
N ASN A 152 -14.18 -13.94 7.33
CA ASN A 152 -12.82 -13.42 7.35
C ASN A 152 -11.97 -13.82 6.11
N ARG A 153 -12.62 -14.29 5.05
CA ARG A 153 -11.95 -14.80 3.83
C ARG A 153 -10.86 -13.88 3.27
N TYR A 154 -11.03 -12.56 3.35
CA TYR A 154 -10.08 -11.58 2.78
C TYR A 154 -9.26 -10.84 3.84
N HIS A 155 -9.31 -11.31 5.09
CA HIS A 155 -8.61 -10.68 6.20
C HIS A 155 -7.15 -11.18 6.35
N ALA A 156 -6.43 -10.57 7.28
CA ALA A 156 -5.01 -10.83 7.51
C ALA A 156 -4.75 -12.23 8.04
N VAL A 157 -3.62 -12.81 7.63
CA VAL A 157 -3.05 -14.05 8.18
C VAL A 157 -1.83 -13.77 9.04
N PHE A 158 -1.32 -12.52 9.02
CA PHE A 158 -0.25 -12.09 9.91
C PHE A 158 -0.72 -10.95 10.84
N GLY A 159 -0.21 -10.91 12.04
CA GLY A 159 -0.53 -9.89 13.03
C GLY A 159 -1.93 -10.07 13.62
N GLY A 160 -2.80 -9.08 13.52
CA GLY A 160 -4.22 -9.23 13.87
C GLY A 160 -4.59 -9.07 15.34
N LYS A 161 -3.71 -8.54 16.21
CA LYS A 161 -4.02 -8.37 17.66
C LYS A 161 -5.22 -7.44 17.93
N LYS A 162 -5.42 -6.40 17.11
CA LYS A 162 -6.50 -5.42 17.26
C LYS A 162 -7.41 -5.35 16.04
N CYS A 163 -6.88 -5.53 14.84
CA CYS A 163 -7.60 -5.43 13.58
C CYS A 163 -7.01 -6.41 12.57
N PHE A 164 -7.86 -7.19 11.93
CA PHE A 164 -7.46 -8.16 10.88
C PHE A 164 -7.64 -7.62 9.46
N ALA A 165 -7.90 -6.31 9.29
CA ALA A 165 -7.92 -5.72 7.97
C ALA A 165 -6.52 -5.72 7.32
N VAL A 166 -6.49 -5.83 6.01
CA VAL A 166 -5.24 -5.84 5.23
C VAL A 166 -4.97 -4.48 4.60
N CYS A 167 -3.69 -4.17 4.36
CA CYS A 167 -3.29 -3.05 3.53
C CYS A 167 -3.74 -3.29 2.08
N PRO A 168 -4.53 -2.38 1.49
CA PRO A 168 -5.07 -2.57 0.15
C PRO A 168 -4.18 -2.00 -0.97
N SER A 169 -3.02 -1.45 -0.65
CA SER A 169 -2.15 -0.74 -1.59
C SER A 169 -1.17 -1.69 -2.28
N ASP A 170 -1.40 -1.98 -3.56
CA ASP A 170 -0.47 -2.77 -4.37
C ASP A 170 0.88 -2.05 -4.54
N THR A 171 0.86 -0.71 -4.72
CA THR A 171 2.10 0.07 -4.85
C THR A 171 2.94 0.05 -3.57
N ALA A 172 2.32 -0.02 -2.39
CA ALA A 172 3.05 -0.14 -1.13
C ALA A 172 3.83 -1.45 -1.04
N VAL A 173 3.32 -2.54 -1.62
CA VAL A 173 4.01 -3.84 -1.65
C VAL A 173 5.27 -3.76 -2.52
N ALA A 174 5.15 -3.18 -3.73
CA ALA A 174 6.29 -2.96 -4.61
C ALA A 174 7.34 -2.02 -3.96
N LEU A 175 6.88 -0.93 -3.34
CA LEU A 175 7.76 0.03 -2.66
C LEU A 175 8.47 -0.58 -1.44
N ALA A 176 7.85 -1.53 -0.73
CA ALA A 176 8.49 -2.25 0.36
C ALA A 176 9.64 -3.15 -0.15
N ALA A 177 9.46 -3.86 -1.28
CA ALA A 177 10.52 -4.63 -1.91
C ALA A 177 11.66 -3.74 -2.47
N LEU A 178 11.34 -2.50 -2.83
CA LEU A 178 12.31 -1.52 -3.32
C LEU A 178 13.05 -0.77 -2.19
N ASN A 179 12.80 -1.05 -0.93
CA ASN A 179 13.31 -0.28 0.22
C ASN A 179 13.01 1.23 0.10
N ALA A 180 11.88 1.58 -0.47
CA ALA A 180 11.47 2.97 -0.67
C ALA A 180 11.17 3.69 0.63
N ARG A 181 11.32 5.02 0.61
CA ARG A 181 10.97 5.92 1.71
C ARG A 181 9.79 6.79 1.32
N ILE A 182 8.87 6.99 2.23
CA ILE A 182 7.73 7.90 2.07
C ILE A 182 8.10 9.23 2.71
N ILE A 183 8.06 10.29 1.93
CA ILE A 183 8.37 11.65 2.36
C ILE A 183 7.07 12.31 2.84
N ILE A 184 7.14 12.84 4.05
CA ILE A 184 5.99 13.41 4.76
C ILE A 184 6.34 14.84 5.13
N ALA A 185 5.56 15.79 4.66
CA ALA A 185 5.66 17.18 5.08
C ALA A 185 4.65 17.49 6.19
N GLY A 186 5.10 18.32 7.13
CA GLY A 186 4.31 18.97 8.15
C GLY A 186 4.70 20.44 8.24
N LEU A 187 4.18 21.18 9.21
CA LEU A 187 4.52 22.60 9.38
C LEU A 187 5.98 22.78 9.79
N GLY A 188 6.78 23.30 8.86
CA GLY A 188 8.20 23.59 9.07
C GLY A 188 9.10 22.37 9.25
N LYS A 189 8.61 21.16 9.01
CA LYS A 189 9.36 19.90 9.14
C LYS A 189 9.01 18.94 8.03
N GLU A 190 10.05 18.24 7.55
CA GLU A 190 9.90 17.09 6.67
C GLU A 190 10.53 15.88 7.34
N ARG A 191 9.94 14.71 7.14
CA ARG A 191 10.47 13.45 7.63
C ARG A 191 10.23 12.35 6.62
N ALA A 192 11.07 11.33 6.65
CA ALA A 192 10.97 10.18 5.78
C ALA A 192 10.80 8.91 6.61
N LEU A 193 9.87 8.04 6.21
CA LEU A 193 9.64 6.74 6.83
C LEU A 193 9.85 5.63 5.81
N SER A 194 10.27 4.46 6.29
CA SER A 194 10.15 3.25 5.47
C SER A 194 8.68 2.93 5.22
N VAL A 195 8.39 2.17 4.16
CA VAL A 195 7.01 1.73 3.88
C VAL A 195 6.45 0.89 5.03
N SER A 196 7.29 0.06 5.69
CA SER A 196 6.87 -0.77 6.81
C SER A 196 6.52 0.02 8.07
N ASP A 197 7.16 1.18 8.27
CA ASP A 197 6.92 2.06 9.43
C ASP A 197 5.76 3.03 9.20
N PHE A 198 5.40 3.25 7.94
CA PHE A 198 4.27 4.10 7.59
C PHE A 198 2.91 3.49 7.98
N TYR A 199 2.76 2.16 7.99
CA TYR A 199 1.49 1.51 8.29
C TYR A 199 1.42 0.93 9.69
N HIS A 200 0.28 1.13 10.36
CA HIS A 200 -0.06 0.56 11.65
C HIS A 200 -1.35 -0.26 11.55
N PRO A 201 -1.61 -1.18 12.49
CA PRO A 201 -2.83 -1.99 12.49
C PRO A 201 -4.14 -1.18 12.42
N LEU A 202 -4.15 0.04 12.97
CA LEU A 202 -5.33 0.90 13.04
C LEU A 202 -5.24 2.16 12.15
N GLY A 203 -4.20 2.32 11.34
CA GLY A 203 -4.04 3.52 10.51
C GLY A 203 -2.69 3.60 9.80
N ASN A 204 -2.20 4.80 9.67
CA ASN A 204 -0.87 5.13 9.19
C ASN A 204 -0.18 6.12 10.14
N ALA A 205 1.10 6.41 9.89
CA ALA A 205 1.97 7.21 10.75
C ALA A 205 1.85 8.73 10.53
N LEU A 206 0.85 9.20 9.79
CA LEU A 206 0.63 10.64 9.63
C LEU A 206 0.06 11.23 10.91
N HIS A 207 0.68 12.31 11.37
CA HIS A 207 0.16 13.14 12.46
C HIS A 207 -0.81 14.21 11.94
N PRO A 208 -1.64 14.80 12.81
CA PRO A 208 -2.45 15.96 12.45
C PRO A 208 -1.59 17.08 11.86
N GLY A 209 -1.94 17.57 10.67
CA GLY A 209 -1.15 18.58 9.96
C GLY A 209 -0.05 18.02 9.06
N GLU A 210 0.01 16.72 8.84
CA GLU A 210 0.98 16.10 7.93
C GLU A 210 0.33 15.55 6.67
N MET A 211 1.09 15.55 5.56
CA MET A 211 0.72 14.90 4.31
C MET A 211 1.92 14.25 3.63
N VAL A 212 1.65 13.20 2.86
CA VAL A 212 2.66 12.60 1.97
C VAL A 212 2.89 13.53 0.79
N THR A 213 4.15 13.85 0.50
CA THR A 213 4.55 14.74 -0.61
C THR A 213 5.30 14.02 -1.71
N ALA A 214 6.06 12.97 -1.39
CA ALA A 214 6.80 12.19 -2.37
C ALA A 214 7.11 10.77 -1.87
N VAL A 215 7.66 9.96 -2.77
CA VAL A 215 8.29 8.67 -2.47
C VAL A 215 9.68 8.68 -3.09
N GLU A 216 10.68 8.33 -2.30
CA GLU A 216 12.06 8.13 -2.73
C GLU A 216 12.35 6.64 -2.88
N ILE A 217 12.94 6.26 -4.01
CA ILE A 217 13.30 4.88 -4.33
C ILE A 217 14.79 4.84 -4.60
N PRO A 218 15.59 4.15 -3.76
CA PRO A 218 17.01 4.00 -4.01
C PRO A 218 17.25 3.18 -5.28
N LYS A 219 18.37 3.42 -5.92
CA LYS A 219 18.76 2.68 -7.13
C LYS A 219 18.88 1.20 -6.82
N VAL A 220 18.21 0.40 -7.61
CA VAL A 220 18.36 -1.06 -7.63
C VAL A 220 19.45 -1.41 -8.64
N THR A 221 20.22 -2.48 -8.40
CA THR A 221 21.21 -2.95 -9.39
C THR A 221 20.52 -3.25 -10.73
N SER A 222 21.17 -2.88 -11.83
CA SER A 222 20.62 -3.07 -13.18
C SER A 222 20.45 -4.55 -13.57
N LYS A 223 21.09 -5.46 -12.85
CA LYS A 223 20.98 -6.92 -13.04
C LYS A 223 19.82 -7.55 -12.25
N ALA A 224 19.11 -6.78 -11.41
CA ALA A 224 18.04 -7.35 -10.61
C ALA A 224 16.78 -7.60 -11.44
N HIS A 225 16.28 -8.82 -11.38
CA HIS A 225 14.95 -9.19 -11.83
C HIS A 225 13.93 -8.61 -10.85
N GLN A 226 12.90 -7.96 -11.38
CA GLN A 226 11.87 -7.32 -10.58
C GLN A 226 10.52 -7.79 -11.07
N LYS A 227 9.68 -8.30 -10.18
CA LYS A 227 8.39 -8.86 -10.56
C LYS A 227 7.30 -8.50 -9.56
N PHE A 228 6.12 -8.16 -10.05
CA PHE A 228 4.91 -8.01 -9.27
C PHE A 228 3.87 -9.03 -9.73
N LEU A 229 3.39 -9.86 -8.81
CA LEU A 229 2.33 -10.82 -9.05
C LEU A 229 1.16 -10.57 -8.12
N LYS A 230 -0.06 -10.63 -8.67
CA LYS A 230 -1.29 -10.38 -7.94
C LYS A 230 -2.32 -11.45 -8.24
N PHE A 231 -2.89 -12.04 -7.20
CA PHE A 231 -4.03 -12.92 -7.31
C PHE A 231 -5.30 -12.20 -6.89
N THR A 232 -6.32 -12.26 -7.76
CA THR A 232 -7.64 -11.64 -7.57
C THR A 232 -8.72 -12.58 -8.08
N LEU A 233 -9.97 -12.39 -7.66
CA LEU A 233 -11.11 -13.14 -8.20
C LEU A 233 -11.46 -12.67 -9.61
N ARG A 234 -11.48 -11.35 -9.85
CA ARG A 234 -11.81 -10.73 -11.15
C ARG A 234 -10.66 -9.84 -11.60
N LYS A 235 -10.03 -10.20 -12.69
CA LYS A 235 -9.03 -9.32 -13.33
C LYS A 235 -9.72 -8.30 -14.25
N PRO A 236 -9.24 -7.06 -14.31
CA PRO A 236 -8.16 -6.43 -13.54
C PRO A 236 -8.66 -5.57 -12.37
N ILE A 237 -9.91 -5.72 -11.92
CA ILE A 237 -10.60 -4.71 -11.10
C ILE A 237 -10.40 -4.89 -9.61
N ASP A 238 -10.33 -6.14 -9.12
CA ASP A 238 -10.40 -6.43 -7.69
C ASP A 238 -9.11 -6.07 -6.94
N PHE A 239 -9.28 -5.80 -5.63
CA PHE A 239 -8.16 -5.77 -4.70
C PHE A 239 -7.49 -7.14 -4.61
N ALA A 240 -6.21 -7.15 -4.29
CA ALA A 240 -5.48 -8.40 -4.12
C ALA A 240 -6.09 -9.25 -3.00
N ILE A 241 -6.25 -10.54 -3.26
CA ILE A 241 -6.38 -11.57 -2.23
C ILE A 241 -5.00 -11.82 -1.64
N VAL A 242 -3.99 -11.92 -2.51
CA VAL A 242 -2.56 -11.98 -2.20
C VAL A 242 -1.81 -11.26 -3.33
N SER A 243 -0.79 -10.50 -2.98
CA SER A 243 0.20 -9.99 -3.94
C SER A 243 1.62 -10.21 -3.44
N VAL A 244 2.55 -10.34 -4.37
CA VAL A 244 3.97 -10.55 -4.10
C VAL A 244 4.77 -9.61 -4.99
N ALA A 245 5.72 -8.89 -4.41
CA ALA A 245 6.72 -8.12 -5.13
C ALA A 245 8.10 -8.69 -4.82
N THR A 246 8.89 -8.97 -5.85
CA THR A 246 10.26 -9.43 -5.71
C THR A 246 11.25 -8.50 -6.41
N VAL A 247 12.40 -8.31 -5.78
CA VAL A 247 13.60 -7.74 -6.37
C VAL A 247 14.71 -8.74 -6.09
N PHE A 248 15.27 -9.33 -7.14
CA PHE A 248 16.15 -10.46 -7.03
C PHE A 248 17.32 -10.32 -8.00
N ALA A 249 18.54 -10.52 -7.51
CA ALA A 249 19.74 -10.55 -8.34
C ALA A 249 20.54 -11.81 -8.09
N ALA A 250 21.09 -12.39 -9.17
CA ALA A 250 22.00 -13.53 -9.10
C ALA A 250 23.24 -13.27 -9.97
N GLU A 251 24.39 -13.75 -9.53
CA GLU A 251 25.63 -13.79 -10.28
C GLU A 251 26.11 -15.24 -10.36
N ILE A 252 26.37 -15.70 -11.60
CA ILE A 252 26.75 -17.10 -11.88
C ILE A 252 25.81 -18.11 -11.18
N GLY A 253 24.48 -17.82 -11.23
CA GLY A 253 23.47 -18.68 -10.61
C GLY A 253 23.35 -18.57 -9.09
N VAL A 254 24.18 -17.77 -8.42
CA VAL A 254 24.15 -17.58 -6.96
C VAL A 254 23.44 -16.27 -6.64
N CYS A 255 22.47 -16.30 -5.72
CA CYS A 255 21.72 -15.14 -5.28
C CYS A 255 22.62 -14.14 -4.55
N THR A 256 22.67 -12.89 -5.02
CA THR A 256 23.44 -11.79 -4.42
C THR A 256 22.59 -10.73 -3.75
N ASP A 257 21.32 -10.58 -4.15
CA ASP A 257 20.31 -9.69 -3.52
C ASP A 257 18.93 -10.35 -3.66
N ALA A 258 18.18 -10.39 -2.57
CA ALA A 258 16.81 -10.89 -2.56
C ALA A 258 15.94 -10.02 -1.66
N ARG A 259 14.84 -9.54 -2.21
CA ARG A 259 13.83 -8.78 -1.47
C ARG A 259 12.46 -9.28 -1.89
N ILE A 260 11.70 -9.74 -0.91
CA ILE A 260 10.37 -10.31 -1.10
C ILE A 260 9.38 -9.58 -0.21
N ALA A 261 8.41 -8.89 -0.80
CA ALA A 261 7.35 -8.24 -0.07
C ALA A 261 5.99 -8.87 -0.38
N LEU A 262 5.22 -9.10 0.67
CA LEU A 262 3.90 -9.74 0.62
C LEU A 262 2.81 -8.69 0.87
N GLY A 263 1.76 -8.72 0.05
CA GLY A 263 0.60 -7.83 0.14
C GLY A 263 -0.71 -8.55 0.41
N ALA A 264 -1.64 -7.82 0.98
CA ALA A 264 -2.98 -8.29 1.38
C ALA A 264 -2.97 -9.43 2.41
N LEU A 265 -1.87 -9.64 3.12
CA LEU A 265 -1.71 -10.66 4.17
C LEU A 265 -1.66 -10.07 5.58
N ALA A 266 -1.43 -8.76 5.72
CA ALA A 266 -1.37 -8.03 6.99
C ALA A 266 -1.88 -6.60 6.84
N ALA A 267 -1.94 -5.88 7.96
CA ALA A 267 -2.28 -4.45 8.00
C ALA A 267 -1.23 -3.55 7.30
N LYS A 268 -0.06 -4.10 6.98
CA LYS A 268 1.03 -3.46 6.23
C LYS A 268 1.64 -4.44 5.23
N PRO A 269 2.36 -3.98 4.20
CA PRO A 269 3.22 -4.86 3.43
C PRO A 269 4.23 -5.56 4.34
N ILE A 270 4.46 -6.84 4.13
CA ILE A 270 5.40 -7.66 4.94
C ILE A 270 6.63 -7.95 4.10
N ARG A 271 7.82 -7.66 4.63
CA ARG A 271 9.08 -8.18 4.09
C ARG A 271 9.31 -9.57 4.65
N ALA A 272 9.57 -10.52 3.77
CA ALA A 272 9.81 -11.92 4.12
C ALA A 272 11.31 -12.16 4.36
N PHE A 273 11.87 -11.53 5.41
CA PHE A 273 13.32 -11.53 5.68
C PHE A 273 13.89 -12.96 5.83
N GLU A 274 13.17 -13.87 6.43
CA GLU A 274 13.59 -15.26 6.58
C GLU A 274 13.74 -15.95 5.22
N ALA A 275 12.82 -15.69 4.29
CA ALA A 275 12.90 -16.20 2.92
C ALA A 275 14.06 -15.55 2.14
N GLU A 276 14.28 -14.25 2.33
CA GLU A 276 15.40 -13.52 1.70
C GLU A 276 16.75 -14.10 2.16
N GLN A 277 16.90 -14.38 3.45
CA GLN A 277 18.11 -15.00 4.01
C GLN A 277 18.34 -16.43 3.50
N MET A 278 17.28 -17.19 3.22
CA MET A 278 17.40 -18.51 2.64
C MET A 278 17.93 -18.51 1.21
N LEU A 279 17.70 -17.43 0.46
CA LEU A 279 18.15 -17.27 -0.92
C LEU A 279 19.60 -16.80 -1.01
N LEU A 280 20.01 -15.88 -0.14
CA LEU A 280 21.31 -15.21 -0.20
C LEU A 280 22.48 -16.19 -0.13
N GLY A 281 23.42 -16.06 -1.10
CA GLY A 281 24.63 -16.88 -1.19
C GLY A 281 24.38 -18.33 -1.65
N ARG A 282 23.17 -18.66 -2.11
CA ARG A 282 22.83 -20.00 -2.59
C ARG A 282 22.51 -20.01 -4.07
N ALA A 283 22.73 -21.16 -4.70
CA ALA A 283 22.21 -21.41 -6.04
C ALA A 283 20.68 -21.41 -6.00
N VAL A 284 20.06 -20.74 -6.97
CA VAL A 284 18.60 -20.57 -7.02
C VAL A 284 18.01 -21.74 -7.80
N ASP A 285 17.85 -22.85 -7.12
CA ASP A 285 17.18 -24.06 -7.61
C ASP A 285 15.76 -24.21 -7.02
N GLU A 286 15.04 -25.20 -7.49
CA GLU A 286 13.66 -25.46 -7.06
C GLU A 286 13.56 -25.73 -5.54
N THR A 287 14.53 -26.41 -4.95
CA THR A 287 14.55 -26.74 -3.53
C THR A 287 14.73 -25.50 -2.66
N VAL A 288 15.62 -24.59 -3.07
CA VAL A 288 15.88 -23.32 -2.38
C VAL A 288 14.67 -22.39 -2.51
N ILE A 289 14.04 -22.34 -3.69
CA ILE A 289 12.82 -21.56 -3.92
C ILE A 289 11.66 -22.09 -3.06
N GLU A 290 11.48 -23.40 -2.98
CA GLU A 290 10.44 -24.01 -2.13
C GLU A 290 10.68 -23.68 -0.65
N GLY A 291 11.92 -23.86 -0.17
CA GLY A 291 12.28 -23.50 1.20
C GLY A 291 12.03 -22.03 1.51
N ALA A 292 12.36 -21.12 0.60
CA ALA A 292 12.08 -19.69 0.74
C ALA A 292 10.57 -19.38 0.79
N ALA A 293 9.76 -20.05 -0.03
CA ALA A 293 8.31 -19.90 -0.01
C ALA A 293 7.70 -20.38 1.31
N GLU A 294 8.20 -21.48 1.88
CA GLU A 294 7.79 -21.97 3.21
C GLU A 294 8.19 -20.98 4.32
N ALA A 295 9.46 -20.53 4.32
CA ALA A 295 9.98 -19.59 5.31
C ALA A 295 9.20 -18.27 5.32
N ALA A 296 8.82 -17.75 4.15
CA ALA A 296 8.06 -16.52 4.01
C ALA A 296 6.72 -16.55 4.76
N LEU A 297 6.13 -17.73 4.93
CA LEU A 297 4.80 -17.91 5.52
C LEU A 297 4.84 -18.61 6.90
N ALA A 298 6.01 -18.94 7.43
CA ALA A 298 6.15 -19.70 8.69
C ALA A 298 5.47 -19.04 9.90
N GLY A 299 5.42 -17.69 9.93
CA GLY A 299 4.76 -16.92 10.99
C GLY A 299 3.27 -16.67 10.78
N ALA A 300 2.66 -17.22 9.72
CA ALA A 300 1.25 -16.98 9.41
C ALA A 300 0.31 -17.69 10.42
N LYS A 301 -0.71 -16.97 10.87
CA LYS A 301 -1.76 -17.45 11.78
C LYS A 301 -3.13 -17.14 11.17
N PRO A 302 -3.66 -17.99 10.30
CA PRO A 302 -4.92 -17.76 9.63
C PRO A 302 -6.09 -17.80 10.62
N LEU A 303 -7.16 -17.11 10.27
CA LEU A 303 -8.48 -17.26 10.86
C LEU A 303 -9.21 -18.46 10.22
N SER A 304 -10.45 -18.70 10.62
CA SER A 304 -11.22 -19.89 10.22
C SER A 304 -11.45 -20.03 8.70
N MET A 305 -11.38 -18.94 7.91
CA MET A 305 -11.78 -18.99 6.50
C MET A 305 -10.70 -18.46 5.54
N ASN A 306 -9.50 -18.13 6.02
CA ASN A 306 -8.48 -17.48 5.17
C ASN A 306 -7.14 -18.22 5.06
N GLY A 307 -7.08 -19.49 5.49
CA GLY A 307 -5.88 -20.34 5.39
C GLY A 307 -5.39 -20.51 3.94
N TYR A 308 -6.31 -20.60 2.97
CA TYR A 308 -6.01 -20.74 1.54
C TYR A 308 -5.09 -19.62 0.98
N LYS A 309 -5.04 -18.46 1.64
CA LYS A 309 -4.15 -17.37 1.25
C LYS A 309 -2.67 -17.71 1.40
N ILE A 310 -2.35 -18.66 2.31
CA ILE A 310 -0.98 -19.15 2.52
C ILE A 310 -0.51 -19.89 1.28
N ASP A 311 -1.33 -20.83 0.76
CA ASP A 311 -0.97 -21.62 -0.43
C ASP A 311 -0.85 -20.75 -1.68
N ILE A 312 -1.74 -19.76 -1.83
CA ILE A 312 -1.64 -18.78 -2.92
C ILE A 312 -0.34 -17.98 -2.79
N ALA A 313 0.02 -17.50 -1.59
CA ALA A 313 1.23 -16.73 -1.38
C ALA A 313 2.49 -17.54 -1.73
N LYS A 314 2.59 -18.79 -1.27
CA LYS A 314 3.69 -19.70 -1.63
C LYS A 314 3.79 -19.90 -3.14
N SER A 315 2.66 -20.15 -3.81
CA SER A 315 2.62 -20.30 -5.26
C SER A 315 3.08 -19.03 -6.01
N LEU A 316 2.69 -17.84 -5.55
CA LEU A 316 3.14 -16.58 -6.15
C LEU A 316 4.63 -16.33 -5.91
N ILE A 317 5.17 -16.65 -4.73
CA ILE A 317 6.60 -16.53 -4.42
C ILE A 317 7.40 -17.41 -5.36
N ARG A 318 7.05 -18.72 -5.47
CA ARG A 318 7.71 -19.66 -6.40
C ARG A 318 7.73 -19.11 -7.83
N ARG A 319 6.59 -18.68 -8.34
CA ARG A 319 6.47 -18.12 -9.70
C ARG A 319 7.24 -16.82 -9.89
N ALA A 320 7.40 -16.02 -8.84
CA ALA A 320 8.15 -14.77 -8.91
C ALA A 320 9.67 -14.99 -8.92
N LEU A 321 10.15 -16.07 -8.28
CA LEU A 321 11.57 -16.40 -8.17
C LEU A 321 12.06 -17.34 -9.31
N ALA A 322 11.20 -18.18 -9.86
CA ALA A 322 11.54 -19.12 -10.94
C ALA A 322 11.65 -18.49 -12.34
N SER A 323 11.53 -17.19 -12.49
CA SER A 323 11.38 -16.51 -13.81
C SER A 323 12.46 -15.49 -14.09
#